data_1c9ad251d7f8829cad965ed6c7f477f1
#
_entry.id   1c9ad251d7f8829cad965ed6c7f477f1
#
_cell.length_a   1.000
_cell.length_b   1.000
_cell.length_c   1.000
_cell.angle_alpha   90.00
_cell.angle_beta   90.00
_cell.angle_gamma   90.00
#
_symmetry.space_group_name_H-M   'P 1'
#
loop_
_entity.id
_entity.type
_entity.pdbx_description
1 polymer ?
#
loop_
_entity_poly.entity_id
_entity_poly.type
_entity_poly.pdbx_seq_one_letter_code
_entity_poly.pdbx_strand_id
1 'polypeptide(L)'
;RGQAFGRPGHDGYSRIIGVALDVTEERMAQARAQAAEGRLRDAIESVSEAFVLWDRNGRLLLCNQNFRSVFSLEPRLLKPGALRDDVSRFAQLAIQQEGPSPDGRKGVREAQLADGRWIQISERRTAEGGLVMTAADITAIKTQEAARRQNEEQLQRAIENLERSQEQLSELARKYEMEKVRAEGANKAKSEFLANMSHELRTPLNAINGFSEIMVGEMFGPLGDRRYKEYAQDILSSGQHLLALINDILDMSKIEAGKMSLKFESMSLEEAAEDAVRLVRNRAEATGLTLTLDFPRLPDVEADYRAIKQVLLNLLSNAIKFTPRGGAVTVRADVRRDPLGERVRVSVQDTGIGIAAEDLARLARPFEQIETQHAKTQQGTGLGLALTKSLVEMHGGALEMQSTPGEGTTVSFTVPIRQARTGQPGA
;
A
#
# COMPACT_ATOMS: atom_id res chain seq x y z
N ARG A 1 -60.92 -78.08 -4.76
CA ARG A 1 -61.86 -78.35 -5.88
C ARG A 1 -62.31 -79.82 -5.72
N GLY A 2 -63.56 -80.08 -5.42
CA GLY A 2 -64.16 -81.43 -5.47
C GLY A 2 -64.73 -81.64 -6.87
N GLN A 3 -64.43 -82.74 -7.47
CA GLN A 3 -65.17 -83.26 -8.61
C GLN A 3 -66.25 -84.26 -8.14
N ALA A 4 -67.49 -83.99 -8.41
CA ALA A 4 -68.58 -84.86 -8.07
C ALA A 4 -68.97 -85.72 -9.27
N PHE A 5 -68.98 -87.01 -9.11
CA PHE A 5 -69.48 -87.97 -10.08
C PHE A 5 -70.78 -88.53 -9.56
N GLY A 6 -71.86 -88.32 -10.25
CA GLY A 6 -73.18 -88.88 -9.94
C GLY A 6 -73.50 -90.06 -10.81
N ARG A 7 -73.99 -91.17 -10.21
CA ARG A 7 -74.67 -92.25 -10.98
C ARG A 7 -76.11 -92.31 -10.42
N PRO A 8 -77.06 -92.37 -11.29
CA PRO A 8 -78.48 -92.55 -10.86
C PRO A 8 -78.63 -93.94 -10.29
N GLY A 9 -79.16 -93.99 -9.04
CA GLY A 9 -79.59 -95.23 -8.38
C GLY A 9 -81.05 -95.47 -8.55
N HIS A 10 -81.45 -96.76 -8.46
CA HIS A 10 -82.82 -97.21 -8.75
C HIS A 10 -83.93 -96.68 -7.74
N ASP A 11 -83.58 -96.00 -6.68
CA ASP A 11 -84.49 -95.51 -5.64
C ASP A 11 -84.51 -93.98 -5.52
N GLY A 12 -84.17 -93.22 -6.58
CA GLY A 12 -84.32 -91.77 -6.60
C GLY A 12 -83.34 -91.00 -5.69
N TYR A 13 -82.35 -91.61 -5.12
CA TYR A 13 -81.33 -90.93 -4.38
C TYR A 13 -80.00 -90.92 -5.14
N SER A 14 -79.49 -89.78 -5.38
CA SER A 14 -78.17 -89.57 -6.01
C SER A 14 -77.11 -89.69 -4.91
N ARG A 15 -76.19 -90.70 -4.95
CA ARG A 15 -74.96 -90.71 -4.17
C ARG A 15 -73.91 -89.85 -4.83
N ILE A 16 -73.54 -88.83 -4.16
CA ILE A 16 -72.39 -88.00 -4.61
C ILE A 16 -71.17 -88.60 -3.82
N ILE A 17 -70.22 -89.17 -4.54
CA ILE A 17 -68.89 -89.53 -4.02
C ILE A 17 -67.94 -88.42 -4.42
N GLY A 18 -67.53 -87.63 -3.50
CA GLY A 18 -66.54 -86.53 -3.71
C GLY A 18 -65.20 -86.97 -3.07
N VAL A 19 -64.10 -86.69 -3.82
CA VAL A 19 -62.75 -86.76 -3.26
C VAL A 19 -62.40 -85.30 -2.96
N ALA A 20 -62.25 -84.93 -1.74
CA ALA A 20 -61.72 -83.64 -1.28
C ALA A 20 -60.21 -83.78 -1.14
N LEU A 21 -59.48 -83.07 -1.90
CA LEU A 21 -58.03 -82.86 -1.77
C LEU A 21 -57.79 -81.64 -0.90
N ASP A 22 -57.09 -81.78 0.21
CA ASP A 22 -56.66 -80.66 1.04
C ASP A 22 -55.45 -79.99 0.31
N VAL A 23 -55.65 -78.80 -0.25
CA VAL A 23 -54.65 -78.02 -0.93
C VAL A 23 -54.19 -76.82 -0.10
N THR A 24 -54.46 -76.81 1.23
CA THR A 24 -54.20 -75.67 2.09
C THR A 24 -52.68 -75.35 2.19
N GLU A 25 -51.87 -76.38 2.37
CA GLU A 25 -50.40 -76.23 2.46
C GLU A 25 -49.80 -75.74 1.18
N GLU A 26 -50.25 -76.28 0.03
CA GLU A 26 -49.79 -75.86 -1.30
C GLU A 26 -50.16 -74.38 -1.59
N ARG A 27 -51.38 -73.97 -1.29
CA ARG A 27 -51.80 -72.58 -1.39
C ARG A 27 -51.03 -71.63 -0.44
N MET A 28 -50.80 -72.09 0.82
CA MET A 28 -50.02 -71.30 1.78
C MET A 28 -48.56 -71.21 1.37
N ALA A 29 -47.94 -72.26 0.85
CA ALA A 29 -46.58 -72.25 0.32
C ALA A 29 -46.48 -71.30 -0.92
N GLN A 30 -47.47 -71.39 -1.84
CA GLN A 30 -47.53 -70.50 -3.03
C GLN A 30 -47.74 -69.05 -2.62
N ALA A 31 -48.65 -68.75 -1.67
CA ALA A 31 -48.86 -67.40 -1.17
C ALA A 31 -47.60 -66.84 -0.44
N ARG A 32 -46.90 -67.67 0.35
CA ARG A 32 -45.63 -67.28 1.00
C ARG A 32 -44.54 -67.00 -0.06
N ALA A 33 -44.42 -67.83 -1.11
CA ALA A 33 -43.48 -67.62 -2.20
C ALA A 33 -43.77 -66.33 -2.99
N GLN A 34 -45.02 -66.06 -3.32
CA GLN A 34 -45.44 -64.83 -3.98
C GLN A 34 -45.19 -63.59 -3.13
N ALA A 35 -45.47 -63.66 -1.81
CA ALA A 35 -45.20 -62.57 -0.89
C ALA A 35 -43.69 -62.30 -0.71
N ALA A 36 -42.88 -63.35 -0.74
CA ALA A 36 -41.41 -63.25 -0.68
C ALA A 36 -40.86 -62.61 -1.96
N GLU A 37 -41.35 -63.04 -3.15
CA GLU A 37 -41.00 -62.47 -4.44
C GLU A 37 -41.40 -61.00 -4.54
N GLY A 38 -42.57 -60.62 -4.10
CA GLY A 38 -43.05 -59.24 -4.04
C GLY A 38 -42.11 -58.36 -3.20
N ARG A 39 -41.78 -58.83 -1.97
CA ARG A 39 -40.85 -58.08 -1.09
C ARG A 39 -39.47 -57.94 -1.68
N LEU A 40 -38.95 -58.94 -2.36
CA LEU A 40 -37.64 -58.86 -3.01
C LEU A 40 -37.69 -57.85 -4.18
N ARG A 41 -38.74 -57.85 -4.96
CA ARG A 41 -38.93 -56.88 -6.05
C ARG A 41 -39.03 -55.45 -5.52
N ASP A 42 -39.80 -55.20 -4.48
CA ASP A 42 -39.91 -53.91 -3.81
C ASP A 42 -38.60 -53.44 -3.26
N ALA A 43 -37.80 -54.34 -2.62
CA ALA A 43 -36.47 -54.03 -2.16
C ALA A 43 -35.49 -53.60 -3.27
N ILE A 44 -35.53 -54.28 -4.42
CA ILE A 44 -34.67 -53.93 -5.56
C ILE A 44 -35.12 -52.64 -6.25
N GLU A 45 -36.43 -52.38 -6.32
CA GLU A 45 -36.95 -51.08 -6.85
C GLU A 45 -36.55 -49.90 -5.91
N SER A 46 -36.36 -50.16 -4.63
CA SER A 46 -35.93 -49.12 -3.65
C SER A 46 -34.43 -48.81 -3.67
N VAL A 47 -33.60 -49.59 -4.37
CA VAL A 47 -32.18 -49.35 -4.53
C VAL A 47 -31.97 -48.14 -5.42
N SER A 48 -31.17 -47.17 -4.93
CA SER A 48 -30.85 -45.91 -5.65
C SER A 48 -29.95 -46.12 -6.87
N GLU A 49 -29.20 -47.20 -6.90
CA GLU A 49 -28.36 -47.58 -8.04
C GLU A 49 -29.18 -48.27 -9.16
N ALA A 50 -28.78 -48.14 -10.39
CA ALA A 50 -29.27 -48.98 -11.47
C ALA A 50 -28.93 -50.43 -11.15
N PHE A 51 -29.92 -51.33 -11.24
CA PHE A 51 -29.75 -52.76 -10.92
C PHE A 51 -30.39 -53.62 -12.01
N VAL A 52 -29.62 -54.66 -12.45
CA VAL A 52 -30.13 -55.68 -13.35
C VAL A 52 -29.53 -57.05 -13.05
N LEU A 53 -30.34 -58.06 -13.12
CA LEU A 53 -29.96 -59.48 -12.87
C LEU A 53 -30.29 -60.36 -14.12
N TRP A 54 -29.30 -61.09 -14.55
CA TRP A 54 -29.38 -62.05 -15.63
C TRP A 54 -29.19 -63.50 -15.14
N ASP A 55 -29.87 -64.44 -15.74
CA ASP A 55 -29.64 -65.84 -15.47
C ASP A 55 -28.34 -66.34 -16.11
N ARG A 56 -28.01 -67.65 -15.87
CA ARG A 56 -26.83 -68.30 -16.44
C ARG A 56 -26.78 -68.32 -17.98
N ASN A 57 -27.93 -68.19 -18.64
CA ASN A 57 -28.08 -68.18 -20.09
C ASN A 57 -28.11 -66.75 -20.66
N GLY A 58 -27.88 -65.73 -19.84
CA GLY A 58 -27.93 -64.33 -20.19
C GLY A 58 -29.35 -63.78 -20.46
N ARG A 59 -30.36 -64.40 -19.85
CA ARG A 59 -31.76 -63.92 -19.94
C ARG A 59 -32.08 -63.03 -18.74
N LEU A 60 -32.78 -61.93 -19.00
CA LEU A 60 -33.22 -60.97 -18.01
C LEU A 60 -34.15 -61.62 -17.00
N LEU A 61 -33.78 -61.66 -15.72
CA LEU A 61 -34.62 -62.04 -14.62
C LEU A 61 -35.40 -60.88 -14.08
N LEU A 62 -34.72 -59.80 -13.71
CA LEU A 62 -35.31 -58.56 -13.21
C LEU A 62 -34.39 -57.38 -13.39
N CYS A 63 -34.94 -56.17 -13.41
CA CYS A 63 -34.24 -54.91 -13.32
C CYS A 63 -35.11 -53.92 -12.57
N ASN A 64 -34.51 -52.90 -11.95
CA ASN A 64 -35.22 -51.80 -11.31
C ASN A 64 -35.48 -50.62 -12.28
N GLN A 65 -36.27 -49.67 -11.80
CA GLN A 65 -36.62 -48.44 -12.53
C GLN A 65 -35.35 -47.63 -12.86
N ASN A 66 -34.38 -47.56 -11.97
CA ASN A 66 -33.15 -46.82 -12.15
C ASN A 66 -32.28 -47.36 -13.31
N PHE A 67 -32.23 -48.67 -13.51
CA PHE A 67 -31.57 -49.26 -14.68
C PHE A 67 -32.20 -48.76 -15.99
N ARG A 68 -33.53 -48.69 -16.05
CA ARG A 68 -34.24 -48.16 -17.22
C ARG A 68 -33.92 -46.69 -17.48
N SER A 69 -33.93 -45.89 -16.42
CA SER A 69 -33.73 -44.44 -16.50
C SER A 69 -32.29 -44.06 -16.87
N VAL A 70 -31.32 -44.72 -16.21
CA VAL A 70 -29.88 -44.41 -16.42
C VAL A 70 -29.47 -44.69 -17.86
N PHE A 71 -29.91 -45.81 -18.44
CA PHE A 71 -29.53 -46.19 -19.78
C PHE A 71 -30.62 -45.83 -20.83
N SER A 72 -31.66 -45.08 -20.46
CA SER A 72 -32.73 -44.60 -21.35
C SER A 72 -33.39 -45.74 -22.11
N LEU A 73 -33.63 -46.90 -21.50
CA LEU A 73 -34.14 -48.10 -22.16
C LEU A 73 -35.65 -48.11 -22.19
N GLU A 74 -36.19 -48.45 -23.37
CA GLU A 74 -37.67 -48.62 -23.52
C GLU A 74 -38.20 -49.86 -22.75
N PRO A 75 -39.34 -49.77 -22.09
CA PRO A 75 -39.88 -50.88 -21.33
C PRO A 75 -40.09 -52.18 -22.12
N ARG A 76 -40.28 -52.10 -23.42
CA ARG A 76 -40.45 -53.25 -24.33
C ARG A 76 -39.19 -54.10 -24.49
N LEU A 77 -37.99 -53.52 -24.26
CA LEU A 77 -36.70 -54.21 -24.32
C LEU A 77 -36.39 -54.96 -23.03
N LEU A 78 -37.07 -54.65 -21.96
CA LEU A 78 -36.81 -55.18 -20.63
C LEU A 78 -37.88 -56.19 -20.15
N LYS A 79 -38.43 -56.95 -21.09
CA LYS A 79 -39.35 -58.07 -20.74
C LYS A 79 -38.58 -59.20 -20.09
N PRO A 80 -39.15 -59.88 -19.09
CA PRO A 80 -38.53 -61.08 -18.53
C PRO A 80 -38.14 -62.07 -19.62
N GLY A 81 -36.91 -62.59 -19.61
CA GLY A 81 -36.36 -63.47 -20.65
C GLY A 81 -35.66 -62.78 -21.81
N ALA A 82 -35.63 -61.40 -21.89
CA ALA A 82 -34.88 -60.68 -22.90
C ALA A 82 -33.39 -61.06 -22.86
N LEU A 83 -32.73 -61.11 -24.01
CA LEU A 83 -31.29 -61.47 -24.07
C LEU A 83 -30.42 -60.26 -23.62
N ARG A 84 -29.41 -60.59 -22.85
CA ARG A 84 -28.44 -59.61 -22.34
C ARG A 84 -27.79 -58.81 -23.50
N ASP A 85 -27.38 -59.51 -24.58
CA ASP A 85 -26.68 -58.86 -25.68
C ASP A 85 -27.55 -57.83 -26.40
N ASP A 86 -28.85 -58.07 -26.52
CA ASP A 86 -29.80 -57.09 -27.08
C ASP A 86 -29.93 -55.84 -26.18
N VAL A 87 -30.14 -56.08 -24.88
CA VAL A 87 -30.26 -54.94 -23.91
C VAL A 87 -28.95 -54.16 -23.80
N SER A 88 -27.77 -54.87 -23.82
CA SER A 88 -26.47 -54.22 -23.74
C SER A 88 -26.16 -53.36 -24.94
N ARG A 89 -26.56 -53.73 -26.16
CA ARG A 89 -26.40 -52.91 -27.36
C ARG A 89 -27.13 -51.56 -27.21
N PHE A 90 -28.33 -51.52 -26.66
CA PHE A 90 -29.06 -50.29 -26.44
C PHE A 90 -28.50 -49.49 -25.26
N ALA A 91 -28.06 -50.17 -24.21
CA ALA A 91 -27.43 -49.52 -23.09
C ALA A 91 -26.11 -48.82 -23.48
N GLN A 92 -25.34 -49.41 -24.40
CA GLN A 92 -24.10 -48.82 -24.94
C GLN A 92 -24.35 -47.51 -25.68
N LEU A 93 -25.51 -47.33 -26.29
CA LEU A 93 -25.86 -46.05 -26.97
C LEU A 93 -25.95 -44.84 -26.00
N ALA A 94 -26.22 -45.10 -24.72
CA ALA A 94 -26.22 -44.09 -23.69
C ALA A 94 -24.83 -43.71 -23.16
N ILE A 95 -23.81 -44.50 -23.51
CA ILE A 95 -22.42 -44.32 -23.01
C ILE A 95 -21.63 -43.56 -24.09
N GLN A 96 -21.07 -42.42 -23.72
CA GLN A 96 -20.20 -41.59 -24.56
C GLN A 96 -18.75 -42.00 -24.46
N GLN A 97 -18.29 -42.29 -23.24
CA GLN A 97 -16.91 -42.70 -22.95
C GLN A 97 -16.92 -43.76 -21.85
N GLU A 98 -16.05 -44.75 -21.97
CA GLU A 98 -15.92 -45.80 -20.99
C GLU A 98 -14.43 -46.10 -20.74
N GLY A 99 -14.07 -46.43 -19.51
CA GLY A 99 -12.71 -46.76 -19.10
C GLY A 99 -12.68 -47.65 -17.85
N PRO A 100 -11.54 -48.30 -17.56
CA PRO A 100 -11.37 -49.03 -16.33
C PRO A 100 -11.50 -48.11 -15.14
N SER A 101 -12.02 -48.61 -14.01
CA SER A 101 -12.05 -47.83 -12.77
C SER A 101 -10.64 -47.55 -12.27
N PRO A 102 -10.35 -46.32 -11.82
CA PRO A 102 -9.04 -45.88 -11.31
C PRO A 102 -8.50 -46.77 -10.19
N ASP A 103 -9.37 -47.42 -9.42
CA ASP A 103 -9.01 -48.28 -8.29
C ASP A 103 -8.61 -49.68 -8.69
N GLY A 104 -8.63 -50.00 -10.01
CA GLY A 104 -8.14 -51.30 -10.57
C GLY A 104 -8.98 -52.51 -10.20
N ARG A 105 -10.18 -52.37 -9.66
CA ARG A 105 -11.04 -53.50 -9.30
C ARG A 105 -11.56 -54.24 -10.50
N LYS A 106 -11.37 -55.55 -10.54
CA LYS A 106 -11.88 -56.40 -11.63
C LYS A 106 -13.40 -56.37 -11.69
N GLY A 107 -13.94 -56.15 -12.87
CA GLY A 107 -15.40 -56.07 -13.12
C GLY A 107 -16.02 -54.76 -12.73
N VAL A 108 -15.18 -53.72 -12.45
CA VAL A 108 -15.65 -52.32 -12.23
C VAL A 108 -15.07 -51.43 -13.29
N ARG A 109 -15.93 -50.64 -13.89
CA ARG A 109 -15.60 -49.63 -14.92
C ARG A 109 -16.33 -48.32 -14.69
N GLU A 110 -15.79 -47.27 -15.18
CA GLU A 110 -16.44 -45.95 -15.15
C GLU A 110 -16.85 -45.57 -16.58
N ALA A 111 -18.03 -44.96 -16.69
CA ALA A 111 -18.53 -44.51 -17.96
C ALA A 111 -19.16 -43.13 -17.85
N GLN A 112 -18.96 -42.32 -18.87
CA GLN A 112 -19.67 -41.04 -19.00
C GLN A 112 -20.88 -41.29 -19.93
N LEU A 113 -22.04 -40.89 -19.45
CA LEU A 113 -23.27 -40.93 -20.23
C LEU A 113 -23.38 -39.76 -21.20
N ALA A 114 -24.20 -39.89 -22.23
CA ALA A 114 -24.43 -38.83 -23.20
C ALA A 114 -25.06 -37.55 -22.60
N ASP A 115 -25.71 -37.63 -21.45
CA ASP A 115 -26.23 -36.50 -20.67
C ASP A 115 -25.19 -35.83 -19.76
N GLY A 116 -23.93 -36.30 -19.80
CA GLY A 116 -22.81 -35.75 -19.04
C GLY A 116 -22.61 -36.37 -17.65
N ARG A 117 -23.51 -37.20 -17.17
CA ARG A 117 -23.36 -37.90 -15.88
C ARG A 117 -22.25 -38.95 -15.96
N TRP A 118 -21.56 -39.15 -14.85
CA TRP A 118 -20.59 -40.23 -14.66
C TRP A 118 -21.20 -41.36 -13.84
N ILE A 119 -21.08 -42.59 -14.32
CA ILE A 119 -21.55 -43.77 -13.61
C ILE A 119 -20.40 -44.76 -13.41
N GLN A 120 -20.42 -45.43 -12.26
CA GLN A 120 -19.54 -46.58 -12.01
C GLN A 120 -20.33 -47.86 -12.16
N ILE A 121 -19.98 -48.68 -13.15
CA ILE A 121 -20.61 -49.94 -13.48
C ILE A 121 -19.85 -51.06 -12.81
N SER A 122 -20.53 -51.90 -12.03
CA SER A 122 -19.97 -53.09 -11.41
C SER A 122 -20.69 -54.35 -11.86
N GLU A 123 -19.94 -55.35 -12.36
CA GLU A 123 -20.47 -56.65 -12.78
C GLU A 123 -19.94 -57.74 -11.85
N ARG A 124 -20.87 -58.58 -11.33
CA ARG A 124 -20.55 -59.71 -10.48
C ARG A 124 -21.34 -60.93 -10.87
N ARG A 125 -20.71 -62.10 -10.82
CA ARG A 125 -21.41 -63.41 -11.01
C ARG A 125 -22.13 -63.82 -9.72
N THR A 126 -23.34 -64.34 -9.87
CA THR A 126 -24.07 -64.95 -8.78
C THR A 126 -23.63 -66.39 -8.51
N ALA A 127 -23.94 -66.94 -7.35
CA ALA A 127 -23.62 -68.33 -7.02
C ALA A 127 -24.23 -69.35 -8.00
N GLU A 128 -25.36 -69.04 -8.62
CA GLU A 128 -26.08 -69.86 -9.60
C GLU A 128 -25.53 -69.64 -11.05
N GLY A 129 -24.43 -68.88 -11.21
CA GLY A 129 -23.82 -68.62 -12.52
C GLY A 129 -24.45 -67.51 -13.30
N GLY A 130 -25.44 -66.81 -12.81
CA GLY A 130 -26.00 -65.58 -13.37
C GLY A 130 -25.06 -64.40 -13.24
N LEU A 131 -25.49 -63.25 -13.74
CA LEU A 131 -24.74 -61.98 -13.66
C LEU A 131 -25.62 -60.86 -13.07
N VAL A 132 -25.06 -60.19 -12.08
CA VAL A 132 -25.59 -58.94 -11.55
C VAL A 132 -24.76 -57.77 -12.07
N MET A 133 -25.40 -56.73 -12.55
CA MET A 133 -24.79 -55.45 -12.88
C MET A 133 -25.48 -54.34 -12.06
N THR A 134 -24.63 -53.51 -11.48
CA THR A 134 -25.10 -52.27 -10.82
C THR A 134 -24.41 -51.09 -11.45
N ALA A 135 -25.08 -49.91 -11.51
CA ALA A 135 -24.49 -48.66 -11.92
C ALA A 135 -24.84 -47.55 -10.94
N ALA A 136 -23.84 -47.04 -10.26
CA ALA A 136 -23.93 -45.93 -9.31
C ALA A 136 -23.57 -44.60 -9.98
N ASP A 137 -24.29 -43.56 -9.68
CA ASP A 137 -23.95 -42.18 -10.15
C ASP A 137 -22.79 -41.64 -9.32
N ILE A 138 -21.68 -41.34 -9.99
CA ILE A 138 -20.44 -40.81 -9.39
C ILE A 138 -20.13 -39.38 -9.90
N THR A 139 -21.12 -38.71 -10.50
CA THR A 139 -20.93 -37.36 -11.08
C THR A 139 -20.43 -36.37 -10.05
N ALA A 140 -21.00 -36.37 -8.83
CA ALA A 140 -20.57 -35.48 -7.76
C ALA A 140 -19.11 -35.71 -7.35
N ILE A 141 -18.68 -36.99 -7.32
CA ILE A 141 -17.30 -37.35 -6.99
C ILE A 141 -16.35 -36.81 -8.09
N LYS A 142 -16.69 -37.02 -9.37
CA LYS A 142 -15.87 -36.56 -10.50
C LYS A 142 -15.76 -35.03 -10.57
N THR A 143 -16.85 -34.32 -10.32
CA THR A 143 -16.85 -32.85 -10.28
C THR A 143 -16.01 -32.33 -9.13
N GLN A 144 -16.10 -32.96 -7.96
CA GLN A 144 -15.28 -32.59 -6.80
C GLN A 144 -13.79 -32.86 -7.03
N GLU A 145 -13.43 -34.00 -7.63
CA GLU A 145 -12.05 -34.32 -7.99
C GLU A 145 -11.46 -33.31 -9.00
N ALA A 146 -12.24 -32.94 -10.03
CA ALA A 146 -11.83 -31.94 -11.00
C ALA A 146 -11.61 -30.56 -10.36
N ALA A 147 -12.54 -30.11 -9.50
CA ALA A 147 -12.42 -28.86 -8.77
C ALA A 147 -11.20 -28.86 -7.82
N ARG A 148 -10.96 -29.98 -7.12
CA ARG A 148 -9.79 -30.11 -6.25
C ARG A 148 -8.48 -29.98 -7.05
N ARG A 149 -8.35 -30.67 -8.19
CA ARG A 149 -7.17 -30.57 -9.04
C ARG A 149 -6.93 -29.14 -9.52
N GLN A 150 -7.98 -28.46 -9.96
CA GLN A 150 -7.88 -27.07 -10.39
C GLN A 150 -7.43 -26.13 -9.26
N ASN A 151 -7.95 -26.33 -8.06
CA ASN A 151 -7.53 -25.57 -6.88
C ASN A 151 -6.07 -25.83 -6.50
N GLU A 152 -5.64 -27.09 -6.54
CA GLU A 152 -4.24 -27.47 -6.29
C GLU A 152 -3.28 -26.80 -7.29
N GLU A 153 -3.62 -26.78 -8.59
CA GLU A 153 -2.82 -26.08 -9.60
C GLU A 153 -2.78 -24.56 -9.40
N GLN A 154 -3.94 -23.96 -9.04
CA GLN A 154 -3.98 -22.52 -8.76
C GLN A 154 -3.15 -22.15 -7.53
N LEU A 155 -3.25 -22.96 -6.48
CA LEU A 155 -2.47 -22.76 -5.25
C LEU A 155 -0.98 -22.86 -5.52
N GLN A 156 -0.56 -23.85 -6.30
CA GLN A 156 0.85 -24.03 -6.67
C GLN A 156 1.40 -22.80 -7.42
N ARG A 157 0.65 -22.29 -8.41
CA ARG A 157 1.03 -21.07 -9.15
C ARG A 157 1.09 -19.84 -8.25
N ALA A 158 0.16 -19.74 -7.27
CA ALA A 158 0.15 -18.64 -6.31
C ALA A 158 1.39 -18.68 -5.40
N ILE A 159 1.78 -19.87 -4.93
CA ILE A 159 2.99 -20.07 -4.12
C ILE A 159 4.24 -19.65 -4.91
N GLU A 160 4.42 -20.12 -6.15
CA GLU A 160 5.56 -19.75 -6.98
C GLU A 160 5.66 -18.24 -7.23
N ASN A 161 4.51 -17.57 -7.46
CA ASN A 161 4.48 -16.13 -7.64
C ASN A 161 4.82 -15.38 -6.33
N LEU A 162 4.35 -15.88 -5.19
CA LEU A 162 4.65 -15.30 -3.88
C LEU A 162 6.14 -15.41 -3.54
N GLU A 163 6.74 -16.56 -3.78
CA GLU A 163 8.17 -16.79 -3.57
C GLU A 163 9.03 -15.84 -4.43
N ARG A 164 8.71 -15.70 -5.73
CA ARG A 164 9.40 -14.74 -6.61
C ARG A 164 9.25 -13.29 -6.12
N SER A 165 8.04 -12.92 -5.72
CA SER A 165 7.81 -11.57 -5.19
C SER A 165 8.59 -11.32 -3.90
N GLN A 166 8.68 -12.31 -3.02
CA GLN A 166 9.45 -12.22 -1.78
C GLN A 166 10.95 -12.08 -2.05
N GLU A 167 11.50 -12.82 -3.02
CA GLU A 167 12.90 -12.68 -3.42
C GLU A 167 13.18 -11.28 -3.98
N GLN A 168 12.32 -10.77 -4.87
CA GLN A 168 12.46 -9.42 -5.44
C GLN A 168 12.40 -8.33 -4.36
N LEU A 169 11.46 -8.44 -3.42
CA LEU A 169 11.35 -7.51 -2.29
C LEU A 169 12.60 -7.54 -1.39
N SER A 170 13.13 -8.72 -1.12
CA SER A 170 14.36 -8.88 -0.33
C SER A 170 15.56 -8.26 -1.02
N GLU A 171 15.72 -8.47 -2.33
CA GLU A 171 16.80 -7.85 -3.10
C GLU A 171 16.68 -6.32 -3.15
N LEU A 172 15.46 -5.82 -3.37
CA LEU A 172 15.19 -4.37 -3.39
C LEU A 172 15.47 -3.73 -2.02
N ALA A 173 15.03 -4.36 -0.94
CA ALA A 173 15.29 -3.90 0.43
C ALA A 173 16.80 -3.82 0.73
N ARG A 174 17.56 -4.81 0.29
CA ARG A 174 19.02 -4.81 0.45
C ARG A 174 19.71 -3.69 -0.36
N LYS A 175 19.27 -3.47 -1.61
CA LYS A 175 19.77 -2.37 -2.44
C LYS A 175 19.46 -1.01 -1.80
N TYR A 176 18.23 -0.84 -1.33
CA TYR A 176 17.82 0.40 -0.66
C TYR A 176 18.65 0.69 0.60
N GLU A 177 18.89 -0.32 1.44
CA GLU A 177 19.70 -0.15 2.65
C GLU A 177 21.16 0.19 2.32
N MET A 178 21.75 -0.43 1.31
CA MET A 178 23.09 -0.10 0.85
C MET A 178 23.21 1.34 0.33
N GLU A 179 22.25 1.79 -0.49
CA GLU A 179 22.22 3.17 -1.01
C GLU A 179 21.99 4.19 0.13
N LYS A 180 21.14 3.87 1.10
CA LYS A 180 20.91 4.69 2.28
C LYS A 180 22.19 4.87 3.10
N VAL A 181 22.87 3.78 3.45
CA VAL A 181 24.14 3.83 4.20
C VAL A 181 25.20 4.64 3.43
N ARG A 182 25.26 4.47 2.10
CA ARG A 182 26.18 5.23 1.25
C ARG A 182 25.86 6.72 1.25
N ALA A 183 24.58 7.09 1.12
CA ALA A 183 24.15 8.48 1.15
C ALA A 183 24.40 9.14 2.52
N GLU A 184 24.09 8.43 3.61
CA GLU A 184 24.36 8.89 4.98
C GLU A 184 25.87 9.09 5.22
N GLY A 185 26.70 8.15 4.76
CA GLY A 185 28.15 8.26 4.83
C GLY A 185 28.71 9.45 4.06
N ALA A 186 28.22 9.68 2.84
CA ALA A 186 28.59 10.82 2.02
C ALA A 186 28.18 12.15 2.66
N ASN A 187 26.97 12.22 3.23
CA ASN A 187 26.47 13.42 3.91
C ASN A 187 27.26 13.73 5.19
N LYS A 188 27.61 12.70 5.96
CA LYS A 188 28.47 12.85 7.14
C LYS A 188 29.86 13.37 6.75
N ALA A 189 30.50 12.77 5.75
CA ALA A 189 31.81 13.21 5.26
C ALA A 189 31.79 14.67 4.74
N LYS A 190 30.72 15.06 3.99
CA LYS A 190 30.49 16.45 3.55
C LYS A 190 30.44 17.41 4.74
N SER A 191 29.68 17.05 5.78
CA SER A 191 29.52 17.89 6.98
C SER A 191 30.78 18.04 7.77
N GLU A 192 31.56 16.97 7.95
CA GLU A 192 32.86 16.99 8.65
C GLU A 192 33.91 17.79 7.87
N PHE A 193 33.94 17.64 6.53
CA PHE A 193 34.82 18.42 5.67
C PHE A 193 34.55 19.92 5.80
N LEU A 194 33.27 20.32 5.70
CA LEU A 194 32.87 21.73 5.81
C LEU A 194 33.19 22.31 7.20
N ALA A 195 32.95 21.53 8.26
CA ALA A 195 33.30 21.97 9.63
C ALA A 195 34.79 22.22 9.79
N ASN A 196 35.65 21.30 9.32
CA ASN A 196 37.10 21.44 9.39
C ASN A 196 37.58 22.61 8.53
N MET A 197 37.10 22.73 7.29
CA MET A 197 37.49 23.84 6.41
C MET A 197 37.09 25.21 6.98
N SER A 198 35.95 25.31 7.66
CA SER A 198 35.60 26.58 8.32
C SER A 198 36.60 26.98 9.42
N HIS A 199 37.01 26.04 10.23
CA HIS A 199 38.03 26.33 11.27
C HIS A 199 39.35 26.78 10.64
N GLU A 200 39.82 26.10 9.60
CA GLU A 200 41.06 26.40 8.89
C GLU A 200 40.98 27.73 8.12
N LEU A 201 39.83 28.14 7.65
CA LEU A 201 39.62 29.44 6.95
C LEU A 201 39.39 30.59 7.94
N ARG A 202 38.76 30.34 9.08
CA ARG A 202 38.45 31.38 10.09
C ARG A 202 39.73 31.97 10.69
N THR A 203 40.74 31.15 11.00
CA THR A 203 41.97 31.58 11.66
C THR A 203 42.75 32.62 10.86
N PRO A 204 43.16 32.39 9.57
CA PRO A 204 43.86 33.39 8.79
C PRO A 204 42.98 34.62 8.50
N LEU A 205 41.67 34.41 8.34
CA LEU A 205 40.77 35.52 8.05
C LEU A 205 40.56 36.46 9.22
N ASN A 206 40.53 35.93 10.45
CA ASN A 206 40.51 36.74 11.68
C ASN A 206 41.82 37.56 11.80
N ALA A 207 42.98 37.00 11.44
CA ALA A 207 44.21 37.74 11.43
C ALA A 207 44.24 38.88 10.38
N ILE A 208 43.75 38.59 9.16
CA ILE A 208 43.61 39.62 8.07
C ILE A 208 42.66 40.74 8.53
N ASN A 209 41.50 40.41 9.09
CA ASN A 209 40.58 41.40 9.61
C ASN A 209 41.18 42.22 10.75
N GLY A 210 41.84 41.55 11.73
CA GLY A 210 42.46 42.24 12.87
C GLY A 210 43.52 43.24 12.42
N PHE A 211 44.42 42.88 11.49
CA PHE A 211 45.40 43.78 10.95
C PHE A 211 44.74 44.92 10.15
N SER A 212 43.70 44.63 9.42
CA SER A 212 42.97 45.68 8.66
C SER A 212 42.23 46.65 9.59
N GLU A 213 41.67 46.19 10.72
CA GLU A 213 41.08 47.00 11.78
C GLU A 213 42.10 47.97 12.41
N ILE A 214 43.31 47.44 12.71
CA ILE A 214 44.43 48.26 13.25
C ILE A 214 44.81 49.36 12.24
N MET A 215 44.88 49.05 10.94
CA MET A 215 45.20 50.01 9.90
C MET A 215 44.08 51.06 9.70
N VAL A 216 42.80 50.63 9.62
CA VAL A 216 41.66 51.54 9.50
C VAL A 216 41.54 52.49 10.71
N GLY A 217 41.80 51.94 11.92
CA GLY A 217 41.81 52.68 13.18
C GLY A 217 43.07 53.57 13.39
N GLU A 218 44.06 53.45 12.50
CA GLU A 218 45.33 54.20 12.59
C GLU A 218 45.99 54.06 13.97
N MET A 219 45.89 52.85 14.59
CA MET A 219 46.33 52.62 16.00
C MET A 219 47.80 52.88 16.26
N PHE A 220 48.65 52.80 15.24
CA PHE A 220 50.11 53.05 15.33
C PHE A 220 50.54 54.36 14.60
N GLY A 221 49.56 55.24 14.30
CA GLY A 221 49.80 56.47 13.62
C GLY A 221 49.17 56.48 12.20
N PRO A 222 49.09 57.67 11.59
CA PRO A 222 48.45 57.86 10.29
C PRO A 222 49.14 57.09 9.18
N LEU A 223 48.36 56.50 8.29
CA LEU A 223 48.86 55.69 7.17
C LEU A 223 49.49 56.51 6.03
N GLY A 224 49.51 57.80 6.19
CA GLY A 224 50.06 58.74 5.17
C GLY A 224 49.06 59.05 4.06
N ASP A 225 49.10 58.32 2.94
CA ASP A 225 48.16 58.54 1.86
C ASP A 225 46.78 57.92 2.18
N ARG A 226 45.72 58.71 1.98
CA ARG A 226 44.31 58.32 2.22
C ARG A 226 43.91 57.00 1.52
N ARG A 227 44.50 56.70 0.38
CA ARG A 227 44.22 55.46 -0.37
C ARG A 227 44.58 54.20 0.42
N TYR A 228 45.58 54.23 1.27
CA TYR A 228 45.92 53.07 2.14
C TYR A 228 44.79 52.78 3.15
N LYS A 229 44.14 53.81 3.68
CA LYS A 229 43.02 53.63 4.58
C LYS A 229 41.81 53.06 3.86
N GLU A 230 41.55 53.53 2.64
CA GLU A 230 40.48 53.00 1.77
C GLU A 230 40.73 51.53 1.41
N TYR A 231 41.99 51.17 1.02
CA TYR A 231 42.34 49.76 0.79
C TYR A 231 42.20 48.88 2.03
N ALA A 232 42.63 49.35 3.18
CA ALA A 232 42.45 48.61 4.45
C ALA A 232 40.97 48.38 4.79
N GLN A 233 40.10 49.38 4.52
CA GLN A 233 38.67 49.28 4.69
C GLN A 233 38.05 48.24 3.74
N ASP A 234 38.50 48.21 2.46
CA ASP A 234 38.05 47.25 1.47
C ASP A 234 38.47 45.82 1.84
N ILE A 235 39.68 45.62 2.34
CA ILE A 235 40.18 44.33 2.81
C ILE A 235 39.37 43.88 4.01
N LEU A 236 39.13 44.74 5.00
CA LEU A 236 38.33 44.44 6.19
C LEU A 236 36.91 44.05 5.79
N SER A 237 36.25 44.81 4.94
CA SER A 237 34.90 44.54 4.47
C SER A 237 34.81 43.20 3.72
N SER A 238 35.78 42.91 2.85
CA SER A 238 35.86 41.65 2.12
C SER A 238 36.07 40.45 3.03
N GLY A 239 36.97 40.61 4.04
CA GLY A 239 37.23 39.57 5.03
C GLY A 239 36.06 39.26 5.94
N GLN A 240 35.36 40.30 6.42
CA GLN A 240 34.10 40.16 7.19
C GLN A 240 33.01 39.47 6.37
N HIS A 241 32.88 39.83 5.08
CA HIS A 241 31.94 39.19 4.18
C HIS A 241 32.22 37.70 3.98
N LEU A 242 33.51 37.33 3.79
CA LEU A 242 33.94 35.94 3.64
C LEU A 242 33.66 35.10 4.90
N LEU A 243 33.88 35.68 6.08
CA LEU A 243 33.57 35.06 7.37
C LEU A 243 32.06 34.76 7.52
N ALA A 244 31.20 35.73 7.13
CA ALA A 244 29.75 35.54 7.14
C ALA A 244 29.35 34.40 6.21
N LEU A 245 29.88 34.35 4.97
CA LEU A 245 29.67 33.27 4.03
C LEU A 245 29.99 31.89 4.56
N ILE A 246 31.17 31.77 5.17
CA ILE A 246 31.65 30.50 5.76
C ILE A 246 30.69 30.04 6.88
N ASN A 247 30.24 30.97 7.73
CA ASN A 247 29.32 30.66 8.81
C ASN A 247 27.92 30.24 8.26
N ASP A 248 27.40 30.93 7.24
CA ASP A 248 26.12 30.57 6.59
C ASP A 248 26.17 29.16 5.97
N ILE A 249 27.28 28.81 5.29
CA ILE A 249 27.49 27.46 4.72
C ILE A 249 27.52 26.41 5.81
N LEU A 250 28.21 26.68 6.94
CA LEU A 250 28.25 25.76 8.06
C LEU A 250 26.90 25.55 8.71
N ASP A 251 26.17 26.63 8.95
CA ASP A 251 24.86 26.53 9.61
C ASP A 251 23.89 25.77 8.69
N MET A 252 23.91 26.02 7.38
CA MET A 252 23.15 25.23 6.42
C MET A 252 23.53 23.75 6.41
N SER A 253 24.84 23.45 6.45
CA SER A 253 25.33 22.06 6.53
C SER A 253 24.88 21.35 7.82
N LYS A 254 24.88 22.05 8.96
CA LYS A 254 24.37 21.50 10.24
C LYS A 254 22.87 21.24 10.19
N ILE A 255 22.10 22.12 9.55
CA ILE A 255 20.66 21.97 9.36
C ILE A 255 20.39 20.75 8.48
N GLU A 256 21.02 20.66 7.29
CA GLU A 256 20.88 19.50 6.38
C GLU A 256 21.23 18.17 7.05
N ALA A 257 22.22 18.17 7.94
CA ALA A 257 22.63 16.98 8.69
C ALA A 257 21.76 16.68 9.92
N GLY A 258 20.75 17.52 10.24
CA GLY A 258 19.93 17.38 11.44
C GLY A 258 20.71 17.59 12.76
N LYS A 259 21.88 18.23 12.70
CA LYS A 259 22.79 18.46 13.85
C LYS A 259 22.59 19.83 14.50
N MET A 260 21.76 20.71 13.92
CA MET A 260 21.46 22.00 14.53
C MET A 260 20.40 21.83 15.60
N SER A 261 20.69 22.27 16.82
CA SER A 261 19.75 22.30 17.93
C SER A 261 19.41 23.74 18.30
N LEU A 262 18.11 24.05 18.42
CA LEU A 262 17.61 25.33 18.88
C LEU A 262 17.48 25.31 20.41
N LYS A 263 17.80 26.44 21.03
CA LYS A 263 17.60 26.65 22.47
C LYS A 263 16.33 27.46 22.66
N PHE A 264 15.21 26.79 22.88
CA PHE A 264 13.93 27.46 23.11
C PHE A 264 13.89 28.08 24.50
N GLU A 265 13.56 29.39 24.54
CA GLU A 265 13.33 30.17 25.76
C GLU A 265 12.16 31.13 25.55
N SER A 266 11.51 31.57 26.65
CA SER A 266 10.50 32.62 26.56
C SER A 266 11.18 33.93 26.23
N MET A 267 10.79 34.56 25.12
CA MET A 267 11.42 35.77 24.62
C MET A 267 10.42 36.76 24.03
N SER A 268 10.76 38.05 24.08
CA SER A 268 10.06 39.10 23.38
C SER A 268 10.55 39.22 21.92
N LEU A 269 9.63 39.10 20.94
CA LEU A 269 9.93 39.38 19.55
C LEU A 269 10.21 40.85 19.30
N GLU A 270 9.61 41.74 20.06
CA GLU A 270 9.84 43.19 19.98
C GLU A 270 11.30 43.50 20.32
N GLU A 271 11.85 42.98 21.44
CA GLU A 271 13.25 43.16 21.82
C GLU A 271 14.21 42.64 20.76
N ALA A 272 13.93 41.45 20.17
CA ALA A 272 14.75 40.90 19.12
C ALA A 272 14.73 41.74 17.83
N ALA A 273 13.55 42.31 17.49
CA ALA A 273 13.41 43.20 16.36
C ALA A 273 14.10 44.57 16.58
N GLU A 274 13.97 45.15 17.78
CA GLU A 274 14.69 46.39 18.16
C GLU A 274 16.23 46.19 18.05
N ASP A 275 16.71 45.08 18.57
CA ASP A 275 18.13 44.73 18.50
C ASP A 275 18.62 44.58 17.04
N ALA A 276 17.82 43.88 16.18
CA ALA A 276 18.16 43.73 14.78
C ALA A 276 18.13 45.09 14.04
N VAL A 277 17.10 45.89 14.27
CA VAL A 277 16.97 47.23 13.71
C VAL A 277 18.13 48.13 14.14
N ARG A 278 18.56 48.09 15.40
CA ARG A 278 19.69 48.85 15.91
C ARG A 278 20.98 48.55 15.14
N LEU A 279 21.24 47.28 14.84
CA LEU A 279 22.43 46.84 14.10
C LEU A 279 22.47 47.32 12.65
N VAL A 280 21.32 47.46 12.00
CA VAL A 280 21.27 47.89 10.59
C VAL A 280 20.96 49.37 10.38
N ARG A 281 20.66 50.12 11.47
CA ARG A 281 20.25 51.54 11.41
C ARG A 281 21.25 52.40 10.68
N ASN A 282 22.51 52.39 11.08
CA ASN A 282 23.56 53.21 10.47
C ASN A 282 23.68 52.92 8.95
N ARG A 283 23.48 51.69 8.55
CA ARG A 283 23.52 51.31 7.13
C ARG A 283 22.29 51.84 6.36
N ALA A 284 21.09 51.78 6.97
CA ALA A 284 19.88 52.33 6.39
C ALA A 284 19.99 53.88 6.23
N GLU A 285 20.49 54.58 7.27
CA GLU A 285 20.70 56.04 7.25
C GLU A 285 21.73 56.44 6.19
N ALA A 286 22.84 55.73 6.07
CA ALA A 286 23.89 55.96 5.06
C ALA A 286 23.35 55.80 3.64
N THR A 287 22.38 54.91 3.43
CA THR A 287 21.71 54.73 2.13
C THR A 287 20.48 55.63 1.96
N GLY A 288 20.14 56.46 2.98
CA GLY A 288 19.01 57.42 2.92
C GLY A 288 17.65 56.73 2.96
N LEU A 289 17.51 55.62 3.68
CA LEU A 289 16.26 54.87 3.84
C LEU A 289 15.59 55.22 5.16
N THR A 290 14.26 55.20 5.15
CA THR A 290 13.43 55.29 6.40
C THR A 290 13.19 53.90 6.95
N LEU A 291 13.62 53.66 8.19
CA LEU A 291 13.44 52.41 8.88
C LEU A 291 12.42 52.57 10.04
N THR A 292 11.32 51.81 9.94
CA THR A 292 10.20 51.92 10.93
C THR A 292 9.95 50.53 11.56
N LEU A 293 9.73 50.55 12.90
CA LEU A 293 9.27 49.42 13.69
C LEU A 293 7.83 49.68 14.14
N ASP A 294 6.91 48.84 13.75
CA ASP A 294 5.47 49.00 14.04
C ASP A 294 4.96 47.69 14.68
N PHE A 295 5.22 47.54 15.98
CA PHE A 295 4.81 46.39 16.78
C PHE A 295 3.70 46.79 17.75
N PRO A 296 2.55 46.08 17.74
CA PRO A 296 1.58 46.15 18.82
C PRO A 296 2.11 45.41 20.04
N ARG A 297 1.40 45.47 21.16
CA ARG A 297 1.71 44.59 22.29
C ARG A 297 1.56 43.12 21.89
N LEU A 298 2.64 42.36 21.91
CA LEU A 298 2.70 40.95 21.57
C LEU A 298 2.90 40.09 22.82
N PRO A 299 2.39 38.87 22.87
CA PRO A 299 2.78 37.90 23.89
C PRO A 299 4.23 37.44 23.64
N ASP A 300 4.91 37.03 24.71
CA ASP A 300 6.19 36.32 24.61
C ASP A 300 6.00 35.00 23.83
N VAL A 301 7.01 34.62 23.10
CA VAL A 301 7.07 33.36 22.32
C VAL A 301 8.15 32.43 22.82
N GLU A 302 7.95 31.13 22.68
CA GLU A 302 8.99 30.12 22.92
C GLU A 302 9.83 29.96 21.65
N ALA A 303 11.02 30.60 21.64
CA ALA A 303 11.91 30.58 20.48
C ALA A 303 13.40 30.69 20.87
N ASP A 304 14.29 30.41 19.94
CA ASP A 304 15.72 30.69 20.08
C ASP A 304 16.01 32.13 19.68
N TYR A 305 16.36 32.96 20.66
CA TYR A 305 16.63 34.40 20.46
C TYR A 305 17.68 34.66 19.37
N ARG A 306 18.76 33.88 19.35
CA ARG A 306 19.85 34.07 18.38
C ARG A 306 19.39 33.73 16.96
N ALA A 307 18.65 32.66 16.81
CA ALA A 307 18.11 32.23 15.52
C ALA A 307 17.08 33.24 14.98
N ILE A 308 16.16 33.72 15.82
CA ILE A 308 15.17 34.75 15.44
C ILE A 308 15.87 36.06 15.06
N LYS A 309 16.86 36.49 15.84
CA LYS A 309 17.67 37.68 15.49
C LYS A 309 18.39 37.53 14.17
N GLN A 310 18.94 36.34 13.85
CA GLN A 310 19.57 36.04 12.58
C GLN A 310 18.56 36.13 11.42
N VAL A 311 17.35 35.57 11.60
CA VAL A 311 16.24 35.69 10.63
C VAL A 311 15.94 37.16 10.34
N LEU A 312 15.75 37.97 11.37
CA LEU A 312 15.46 39.41 11.24
C LEU A 312 16.58 40.16 10.53
N LEU A 313 17.84 39.91 10.89
CA LEU A 313 19.00 40.54 10.27
C LEU A 313 19.12 40.19 8.79
N ASN A 314 18.89 38.93 8.41
CA ASN A 314 18.90 38.52 7.02
C ASN A 314 17.81 39.22 6.20
N LEU A 315 16.59 39.31 6.75
CA LEU A 315 15.48 39.97 6.07
C LEU A 315 15.69 41.49 5.95
N LEU A 316 16.11 42.15 7.04
CA LEU A 316 16.42 43.59 7.06
C LEU A 316 17.58 43.94 6.14
N SER A 317 18.64 43.13 6.14
CA SER A 317 19.80 43.35 5.26
C SER A 317 19.40 43.27 3.78
N ASN A 318 18.55 42.33 3.41
CA ASN A 318 18.00 42.20 2.07
C ASN A 318 17.10 43.38 1.71
N ALA A 319 16.18 43.78 2.59
CA ALA A 319 15.30 44.92 2.40
C ALA A 319 16.11 46.20 2.14
N ILE A 320 17.12 46.50 2.97
CA ILE A 320 17.99 47.67 2.86
C ILE A 320 18.81 47.61 1.55
N LYS A 321 19.30 46.42 1.18
CA LYS A 321 20.11 46.22 -0.02
C LYS A 321 19.35 46.49 -1.31
N PHE A 322 18.08 46.10 -1.39
CA PHE A 322 17.27 46.15 -2.61
C PHE A 322 16.31 47.36 -2.67
N THR A 323 16.32 48.20 -1.64
CA THR A 323 15.50 49.40 -1.62
C THR A 323 16.34 50.62 -2.13
N PRO A 324 15.89 51.35 -3.15
CA PRO A 324 16.55 52.55 -3.62
C PRO A 324 16.56 53.67 -2.57
N ARG A 325 17.49 54.61 -2.73
CA ARG A 325 17.59 55.77 -1.88
C ARG A 325 16.28 56.57 -1.81
N GLY A 326 15.85 56.95 -0.61
CA GLY A 326 14.56 57.62 -0.32
C GLY A 326 13.40 56.67 -0.10
N GLY A 327 13.62 55.35 -0.21
CA GLY A 327 12.61 54.35 0.10
C GLY A 327 12.46 54.09 1.59
N ALA A 328 11.58 53.15 1.93
CA ALA A 328 11.26 52.79 3.29
C ALA A 328 11.31 51.26 3.54
N VAL A 329 11.72 50.90 4.73
CA VAL A 329 11.66 49.49 5.24
C VAL A 329 10.86 49.53 6.54
N THR A 330 9.82 48.70 6.63
CA THR A 330 8.93 48.65 7.78
C THR A 330 8.89 47.22 8.31
N VAL A 331 9.12 47.07 9.62
CA VAL A 331 8.97 45.78 10.32
C VAL A 331 7.63 45.85 11.10
N ARG A 332 6.75 44.89 10.83
CA ARG A 332 5.45 44.76 11.49
C ARG A 332 5.27 43.40 12.11
N ALA A 333 4.43 43.34 13.16
CA ALA A 333 4.02 42.07 13.71
C ALA A 333 2.54 42.05 14.06
N ASP A 334 1.91 40.90 13.94
CA ASP A 334 0.53 40.68 14.35
C ASP A 334 0.33 39.23 14.89
N VAL A 335 -0.65 39.05 15.76
CA VAL A 335 -1.03 37.73 16.26
C VAL A 335 -2.02 37.12 15.29
N ARG A 336 -1.73 35.87 14.85
CA ARG A 336 -2.59 35.07 13.99
C ARG A 336 -3.10 33.86 14.75
N ARG A 337 -4.35 33.48 14.49
CA ARG A 337 -4.93 32.21 14.92
C ARG A 337 -5.19 31.35 13.71
N ASP A 338 -4.60 30.19 13.69
CA ASP A 338 -4.83 29.17 12.67
C ASP A 338 -5.26 27.85 13.33
N PRO A 339 -5.65 26.82 12.56
CA PRO A 339 -6.01 25.50 13.10
C PRO A 339 -4.90 24.82 13.91
N LEU A 340 -3.66 25.26 13.79
CA LEU A 340 -2.49 24.73 14.49
C LEU A 340 -2.19 25.50 15.80
N GLY A 341 -2.94 26.58 16.10
CA GLY A 341 -2.80 27.37 17.32
C GLY A 341 -2.53 28.85 17.10
N GLU A 342 -2.18 29.55 18.19
CA GLU A 342 -1.82 30.97 18.13
C GLU A 342 -0.35 31.13 17.75
N ARG A 343 -0.10 32.02 16.77
CA ARG A 343 1.23 32.34 16.24
C ARG A 343 1.42 33.84 16.16
N VAL A 344 2.64 34.30 16.28
CA VAL A 344 3.01 35.66 15.93
C VAL A 344 3.56 35.65 14.51
N ARG A 345 3.03 36.51 13.64
CA ARG A 345 3.58 36.76 12.32
C ARG A 345 4.39 38.05 12.36
N VAL A 346 5.63 37.97 11.90
CA VAL A 346 6.52 39.12 11.71
C VAL A 346 6.73 39.33 10.22
N SER A 347 6.59 40.55 9.74
CA SER A 347 6.71 40.92 8.34
C SER A 347 7.74 42.04 8.18
N VAL A 348 8.67 41.88 7.24
CA VAL A 348 9.60 42.92 6.79
C VAL A 348 9.14 43.34 5.41
N GLN A 349 8.69 44.57 5.30
CA GLN A 349 8.19 45.18 4.06
C GLN A 349 9.18 46.25 3.59
N ASP A 350 9.55 46.20 2.33
CA ASP A 350 10.36 47.23 1.66
C ASP A 350 9.62 47.83 0.46
N THR A 351 10.03 49.05 0.08
CA THR A 351 9.57 49.74 -1.13
C THR A 351 10.65 49.65 -2.23
N GLY A 352 11.25 48.46 -2.35
CA GLY A 352 12.36 48.20 -3.25
C GLY A 352 11.94 47.87 -4.68
N ILE A 353 12.88 47.34 -5.45
CA ILE A 353 12.70 47.02 -6.88
C ILE A 353 11.64 45.91 -7.12
N GLY A 354 11.24 45.15 -6.06
CA GLY A 354 10.34 44.02 -6.18
C GLY A 354 10.96 42.86 -6.95
N ILE A 355 10.19 41.76 -7.01
CA ILE A 355 10.60 40.47 -7.55
C ILE A 355 9.49 39.90 -8.44
N ALA A 356 9.83 39.36 -9.59
CA ALA A 356 8.88 38.74 -10.49
C ALA A 356 8.32 37.43 -9.88
N ALA A 357 7.05 37.11 -10.16
CA ALA A 357 6.37 35.95 -9.56
C ALA A 357 7.07 34.61 -9.89
N GLU A 358 7.66 34.49 -11.06
CA GLU A 358 8.42 33.32 -11.51
C GLU A 358 9.70 33.08 -10.71
N ASP A 359 10.31 34.16 -10.18
CA ASP A 359 11.53 34.08 -9.38
C ASP A 359 11.29 33.83 -7.90
N LEU A 360 10.11 34.21 -7.37
CA LEU A 360 9.76 34.05 -5.95
C LEU A 360 9.88 32.58 -5.48
N ALA A 361 9.43 31.63 -6.30
CA ALA A 361 9.48 30.21 -5.98
C ALA A 361 10.91 29.63 -5.90
N ARG A 362 11.88 30.28 -6.51
CA ARG A 362 13.28 29.84 -6.59
C ARG A 362 14.14 30.42 -5.47
N LEU A 363 13.85 31.65 -5.03
CA LEU A 363 14.68 32.41 -4.09
C LEU A 363 14.90 31.80 -2.71
N ALA A 364 14.05 30.87 -2.28
CA ALA A 364 14.22 30.16 -1.02
C ALA A 364 15.07 28.87 -1.15
N ARG A 365 15.65 28.62 -2.33
CA ARG A 365 16.58 27.49 -2.53
C ARG A 365 18.02 27.95 -2.23
N PRO A 366 18.86 27.10 -1.65
CA PRO A 366 20.28 27.44 -1.43
C PRO A 366 20.99 27.80 -2.75
N PHE A 367 21.82 28.85 -2.69
CA PHE A 367 22.64 29.36 -3.82
C PHE A 367 21.87 29.95 -5.00
N GLU A 368 20.55 30.07 -4.92
CA GLU A 368 19.76 30.73 -5.96
C GLU A 368 19.85 32.24 -5.85
N GLN A 369 20.11 32.91 -6.96
CA GLN A 369 20.18 34.35 -7.07
C GLN A 369 19.45 34.79 -8.34
N ILE A 370 18.82 35.98 -8.32
CA ILE A 370 18.21 36.56 -9.48
C ILE A 370 19.24 37.45 -10.19
N GLU A 371 19.56 37.17 -11.44
CA GLU A 371 20.38 38.01 -12.28
C GLU A 371 19.57 39.20 -12.80
N THR A 372 19.58 40.30 -12.06
CA THR A 372 19.07 41.60 -12.58
C THR A 372 20.21 42.50 -12.93
N GLN A 373 20.01 43.43 -13.87
CA GLN A 373 21.03 44.41 -14.25
C GLN A 373 21.57 45.24 -13.07
N HIS A 374 20.76 45.38 -12.01
CA HIS A 374 21.14 46.08 -10.77
C HIS A 374 21.86 45.14 -9.78
N ALA A 375 21.74 43.82 -9.90
CA ALA A 375 22.39 42.84 -9.02
C ALA A 375 23.90 42.65 -9.34
N LYS A 376 24.36 43.04 -10.50
CA LYS A 376 25.80 42.93 -10.85
C LYS A 376 26.75 43.75 -9.94
N THR A 377 26.24 44.75 -9.24
CA THR A 377 27.01 45.59 -8.31
C THR A 377 26.87 45.21 -6.86
N GLN A 378 25.93 44.27 -6.50
CA GLN A 378 25.64 43.93 -5.11
C GLN A 378 25.61 42.40 -4.94
N GLN A 379 26.80 41.82 -4.76
CA GLN A 379 26.97 40.37 -4.51
C GLN A 379 26.24 39.92 -3.23
N GLY A 380 25.48 38.83 -3.33
CA GLY A 380 24.89 38.11 -2.22
C GLY A 380 25.36 36.67 -2.25
N THR A 381 25.12 35.92 -1.18
CA THR A 381 25.51 34.51 -1.06
C THR A 381 24.48 33.54 -1.66
N GLY A 382 23.22 33.97 -1.77
CA GLY A 382 22.09 33.09 -2.09
C GLY A 382 21.73 32.13 -0.94
N LEU A 383 22.38 32.27 0.23
CA LEU A 383 22.17 31.37 1.38
C LEU A 383 21.25 31.98 2.44
N GLY A 384 21.26 33.31 2.61
CA GLY A 384 20.55 33.98 3.71
C GLY A 384 19.06 33.66 3.76
N LEU A 385 18.37 33.64 2.63
CA LEU A 385 16.92 33.36 2.58
C LEU A 385 16.63 31.87 2.81
N ALA A 386 17.47 30.97 2.29
CA ALA A 386 17.37 29.54 2.54
C ALA A 386 17.59 29.21 4.04
N LEU A 387 18.62 29.82 4.65
CA LEU A 387 18.89 29.71 6.08
C LEU A 387 17.71 30.26 6.92
N THR A 388 17.18 31.44 6.52
CA THR A 388 16.00 32.03 7.16
C THR A 388 14.82 31.08 7.16
N LYS A 389 14.50 30.49 5.99
CA LYS A 389 13.44 29.50 5.85
C LYS A 389 13.65 28.30 6.77
N SER A 390 14.81 27.72 6.76
CA SER A 390 15.12 26.55 7.59
C SER A 390 15.04 26.87 9.09
N LEU A 391 15.55 28.02 9.55
CA LEU A 391 15.44 28.45 10.94
C LEU A 391 13.98 28.64 11.37
N VAL A 392 13.15 29.24 10.51
CA VAL A 392 11.70 29.43 10.77
C VAL A 392 10.99 28.09 10.84
N GLU A 393 11.27 27.18 9.90
CA GLU A 393 10.70 25.83 9.88
C GLU A 393 11.09 25.02 11.13
N MET A 394 12.33 25.14 11.60
CA MET A 394 12.79 24.52 12.86
C MET A 394 12.07 25.06 14.10
N HIS A 395 11.53 26.30 14.04
CA HIS A 395 10.64 26.86 15.08
C HIS A 395 9.18 26.42 14.92
N GLY A 396 8.86 25.55 13.92
CA GLY A 396 7.47 25.16 13.62
C GLY A 396 6.69 26.27 12.92
N GLY A 397 7.37 27.27 12.35
CA GLY A 397 6.80 28.38 11.61
C GLY A 397 6.77 28.14 10.09
N ALA A 398 6.35 29.15 9.35
CA ALA A 398 6.40 29.19 7.89
C ALA A 398 6.94 30.56 7.44
N LEU A 399 7.66 30.56 6.31
CA LEU A 399 8.15 31.75 5.62
C LEU A 399 7.29 31.98 4.38
N GLU A 400 6.79 33.21 4.22
CA GLU A 400 5.97 33.65 3.10
C GLU A 400 6.57 34.88 2.45
N MET A 401 6.50 34.99 1.13
CA MET A 401 6.99 36.14 0.37
C MET A 401 5.90 36.62 -0.58
N GLN A 402 5.72 37.91 -0.62
CA GLN A 402 4.84 38.63 -1.57
C GLN A 402 5.62 39.79 -2.17
N SER A 403 5.63 39.90 -3.48
CA SER A 403 6.38 40.94 -4.17
C SER A 403 5.73 41.31 -5.51
N THR A 404 5.80 42.57 -5.83
CA THR A 404 5.40 43.10 -7.13
C THR A 404 6.58 43.91 -7.69
N PRO A 405 7.02 43.66 -8.94
CA PRO A 405 8.07 44.46 -9.57
C PRO A 405 7.76 45.95 -9.56
N GLY A 406 8.68 46.76 -9.02
CA GLY A 406 8.56 48.21 -8.89
C GLY A 406 7.77 48.72 -7.67
N GLU A 407 7.10 47.85 -6.90
CA GLU A 407 6.34 48.26 -5.71
C GLU A 407 7.02 47.85 -4.42
N GLY A 408 7.90 46.82 -4.45
CA GLY A 408 8.64 46.35 -3.30
C GLY A 408 8.34 44.87 -2.93
N THR A 409 8.86 44.47 -1.79
CA THR A 409 8.75 43.07 -1.29
C THR A 409 8.29 43.06 0.18
N THR A 410 7.45 42.09 0.51
CA THR A 410 7.08 41.77 1.88
C THR A 410 7.47 40.30 2.14
N VAL A 411 8.39 40.11 3.09
CA VAL A 411 8.75 38.78 3.57
C VAL A 411 8.21 38.64 4.98
N SER A 412 7.40 37.61 5.21
CA SER A 412 6.77 37.33 6.50
C SER A 412 7.18 35.97 7.01
N PHE A 413 7.37 35.86 8.33
CA PHE A 413 7.55 34.56 8.96
C PHE A 413 6.65 34.43 10.19
N THR A 414 6.30 33.20 10.53
CA THR A 414 5.47 32.90 11.70
C THR A 414 6.27 32.17 12.76
N VAL A 415 5.96 32.46 14.04
CA VAL A 415 6.51 31.73 15.20
C VAL A 415 5.35 31.32 16.10
N PRO A 416 5.19 30.05 16.49
CA PRO A 416 4.21 29.64 17.48
C PRO A 416 4.46 30.33 18.82
N ILE A 417 3.40 30.76 19.51
CA ILE A 417 3.54 31.35 20.85
C ILE A 417 4.06 30.29 21.82
N ARG A 418 3.60 29.04 21.68
CA ARG A 418 4.12 27.90 22.45
C ARG A 418 4.55 26.81 21.49
N GLN A 419 5.66 26.19 21.75
CA GLN A 419 6.10 25.03 20.99
C GLN A 419 5.19 23.82 21.29
N ALA A 420 4.80 23.09 20.25
CA ALA A 420 4.19 21.79 20.45
C ALA A 420 5.18 20.90 21.21
N ARG A 421 4.85 20.52 22.44
CA ARG A 421 5.65 19.51 23.16
C ARG A 421 5.57 18.23 22.35
N THR A 422 6.57 18.00 21.50
CA THR A 422 6.85 16.66 20.97
C THR A 422 7.13 15.78 22.16
N GLY A 423 6.13 14.95 22.53
CA GLY A 423 6.29 13.97 23.60
C GLY A 423 7.55 13.16 23.32
N GLN A 424 8.49 13.20 24.22
CA GLN A 424 9.48 12.14 24.33
C GLN A 424 8.69 10.83 24.45
N PRO A 425 8.93 9.81 23.59
CA PRO A 425 8.44 8.48 23.91
C PRO A 425 9.09 8.10 25.23
N GLY A 426 8.26 7.76 26.18
CA GLY A 426 8.64 7.43 27.56
C GLY A 426 9.77 6.40 27.60
N ALA A 427 10.59 6.57 28.58
CA ALA A 427 11.66 5.69 29.00
C ALA A 427 11.18 4.26 29.27
#